data_92d581c669a615577e8009b7e80c3aab
#
_entry.id   92d581c669a615577e8009b7e80c3aab
#
_cell.length_a   1.000
_cell.length_b   1.000
_cell.length_c   1.000
_cell.angle_alpha   90.00
_cell.angle_beta   90.00
_cell.angle_gamma   90.00
#
_symmetry.space_group_name_H-M   'P 1'
#
loop_
_entity.id
_entity.type
_entity.pdbx_description
1 polymer ?
#
loop_
_entity_poly.entity_id
_entity_poly.type
_entity_poly.pdbx_seq_one_letter_code
_entity_poly.pdbx_strand_id
1 'polypeptide(L)'
;MAVTEIHAIRTTLNKALDYIMNPKKTEDGKLIGGNAGMTPKEVYQTMMDTKSDWEKLDGRQGYHYVISFKPGEASEETAYQVIKEFCEEYLGDDFDYVFSIHNDQKHMHGHIVFNSVNRMSGYKYRYEN
;
A
#
# COMPACT_ATOMS: atom_id res chain seq x y z
N MET A 1 -9.76 -18.62 -2.48
CA MET A 1 -8.81 -18.24 -1.43
C MET A 1 -7.73 -17.33 -2.01
N ALA A 2 -7.47 -16.23 -1.36
CA ALA A 2 -6.44 -15.29 -1.82
C ALA A 2 -5.04 -15.75 -1.38
N VAL A 3 -4.03 -15.41 -2.19
CA VAL A 3 -2.62 -15.66 -1.87
C VAL A 3 -1.98 -14.32 -1.54
N THR A 4 -1.20 -14.26 -0.47
CA THR A 4 -0.58 -13.02 -0.01
C THR A 4 0.95 -13.08 -0.05
N GLU A 5 1.58 -11.93 -0.34
CA GLU A 5 3.03 -11.75 -0.30
C GLU A 5 3.33 -10.40 0.32
N ILE A 6 4.49 -10.30 0.99
CA ILE A 6 4.98 -9.02 1.51
C ILE A 6 6.44 -8.84 1.13
N HIS A 7 6.80 -7.64 0.69
CA HIS A 7 8.16 -7.29 0.28
C HIS A 7 8.59 -6.00 0.96
N ALA A 8 9.80 -5.99 1.52
CA ALA A 8 10.37 -4.77 2.07
C ALA A 8 10.87 -3.88 0.93
N ILE A 9 10.63 -2.58 1.05
CA ILE A 9 11.09 -1.56 0.11
C ILE A 9 12.25 -0.80 0.77
N ARG A 10 13.44 -0.82 0.15
CA ARG A 10 14.62 -0.15 0.71
C ARG A 10 14.98 1.13 0.00
N THR A 11 14.91 1.16 -1.35
CA THR A 11 15.40 2.30 -2.13
C THR A 11 14.43 2.77 -3.21
N THR A 12 13.32 2.06 -3.42
CA THR A 12 12.43 2.31 -4.56
C THR A 12 11.00 2.62 -4.16
N LEU A 13 10.82 3.33 -3.04
CA LEU A 13 9.48 3.68 -2.57
C LEU A 13 8.69 4.47 -3.63
N ASN A 14 9.33 5.45 -4.26
CA ASN A 14 8.69 6.25 -5.30
C ASN A 14 8.24 5.40 -6.49
N LYS A 15 9.05 4.42 -6.89
CA LYS A 15 8.70 3.53 -8.00
C LYS A 15 7.55 2.59 -7.64
N ALA A 16 7.54 2.08 -6.42
CA ALA A 16 6.45 1.25 -5.95
C ALA A 16 5.13 2.01 -5.97
N LEU A 17 5.15 3.27 -5.51
CA LEU A 17 3.95 4.11 -5.52
C LEU A 17 3.49 4.42 -6.95
N ASP A 18 4.41 4.74 -7.85
CA ASP A 18 4.08 4.96 -9.26
C ASP A 18 3.43 3.74 -9.88
N TYR A 19 3.93 2.56 -9.53
CA TYR A 19 3.40 1.31 -10.06
C TYR A 19 1.99 1.01 -9.56
N ILE A 20 1.77 1.04 -8.24
CA ILE A 20 0.46 0.63 -7.70
C ILE A 20 -0.62 1.68 -7.93
N MET A 21 -0.25 2.95 -8.10
CA MET A 21 -1.20 4.05 -8.33
C MET A 21 -1.35 4.41 -9.81
N ASN A 22 -0.84 3.58 -10.71
CA ASN A 22 -0.90 3.85 -12.15
C ASN A 22 -2.37 3.92 -12.61
N PRO A 23 -2.81 5.06 -13.19
CA PRO A 23 -4.21 5.21 -13.64
C PRO A 23 -4.64 4.15 -14.64
N LYS A 24 -3.73 3.68 -15.48
CA LYS A 24 -4.05 2.67 -16.48
C LYS A 24 -4.40 1.31 -15.89
N LYS A 25 -3.95 1.05 -14.66
CA LYS A 25 -4.19 -0.22 -13.97
C LYS A 25 -5.30 -0.13 -12.93
N THR A 26 -5.77 1.07 -12.63
CA THR A 26 -6.69 1.33 -11.51
C THR A 26 -7.97 2.07 -11.94
N GLU A 27 -8.38 1.89 -13.19
CA GLU A 27 -9.56 2.56 -13.75
C GLU A 27 -9.53 4.07 -13.52
N ASP A 28 -8.46 4.72 -13.97
CA ASP A 28 -8.24 6.16 -13.84
C ASP A 28 -8.25 6.63 -12.38
N GLY A 29 -7.76 5.77 -11.48
CA GLY A 29 -7.64 6.09 -10.07
C GLY A 29 -8.87 5.76 -9.23
N LYS A 30 -9.92 5.22 -9.81
CA LYS A 30 -11.14 4.85 -9.07
C LYS A 30 -10.89 3.72 -8.09
N LEU A 31 -9.91 2.87 -8.38
CA LEU A 31 -9.60 1.71 -7.55
C LEU A 31 -8.41 1.98 -6.60
N ILE A 32 -8.22 3.22 -6.20
CA ILE A 32 -7.18 3.65 -5.27
C ILE A 32 -7.82 4.19 -4.00
N GLY A 33 -7.27 3.84 -2.84
CA GLY A 33 -7.70 4.38 -1.57
C GLY A 33 -6.52 4.47 -0.60
N GLY A 34 -6.78 4.94 0.61
CA GLY A 34 -5.75 5.05 1.64
C GLY A 34 -5.87 6.33 2.43
N ASN A 35 -4.87 6.56 3.29
CA ASN A 35 -4.87 7.71 4.19
C ASN A 35 -3.72 8.70 3.94
N ALA A 36 -2.89 8.47 2.92
CA ALA A 36 -1.64 9.22 2.77
C ALA A 36 -1.64 10.19 1.60
N GLY A 37 -2.63 10.16 0.72
CA GLY A 37 -2.73 11.06 -0.41
C GLY A 37 -3.39 10.41 -1.61
N MET A 38 -3.61 11.21 -2.66
CA MET A 38 -4.32 10.78 -3.86
C MET A 38 -3.39 10.59 -5.07
N THR A 39 -2.15 11.03 -4.98
CA THR A 39 -1.16 10.88 -6.04
C THR A 39 0.10 10.25 -5.47
N PRO A 40 0.92 9.59 -6.33
CA PRO A 40 2.20 9.03 -5.85
C PRO A 40 3.08 10.06 -5.17
N LYS A 41 3.12 11.28 -5.70
CA LYS A 41 3.93 12.36 -5.13
C LYS A 41 3.46 12.74 -3.72
N GLU A 42 2.14 12.86 -3.54
CA GLU A 42 1.57 13.19 -2.22
C GLU A 42 1.85 12.09 -1.21
N VAL A 43 1.63 10.84 -1.60
CA VAL A 43 1.87 9.70 -0.71
C VAL A 43 3.34 9.62 -0.32
N TYR A 44 4.23 9.77 -1.30
CA TYR A 44 5.67 9.77 -1.05
C TYR A 44 6.05 10.85 -0.04
N GLN A 45 5.55 12.08 -0.25
CA GLN A 45 5.87 13.20 0.63
C GLN A 45 5.34 12.93 2.05
N THR A 46 4.12 12.44 2.19
CA THR A 46 3.53 12.10 3.49
C THR A 46 4.40 11.08 4.22
N MET A 47 4.82 10.03 3.52
CA MET A 47 5.64 8.98 4.12
C MET A 47 7.03 9.47 4.51
N MET A 48 7.62 10.34 3.69
CA MET A 48 8.93 10.90 4.01
C MET A 48 8.84 11.90 5.17
N ASP A 49 7.77 12.69 5.24
CA ASP A 49 7.55 13.62 6.35
C ASP A 49 7.43 12.87 7.67
N THR A 50 6.69 11.77 7.72
CA THR A 50 6.58 10.93 8.91
C THR A 50 7.96 10.42 9.35
N LYS A 51 8.77 9.93 8.40
CA LYS A 51 10.11 9.45 8.71
C LYS A 51 11.01 10.57 9.24
N SER A 52 10.90 11.75 8.63
CA SER A 52 11.68 12.93 9.03
C SER A 52 11.29 13.38 10.44
N ASP A 53 9.99 13.42 10.74
CA ASP A 53 9.48 13.82 12.06
C ASP A 53 10.02 12.94 13.18
N TRP A 54 10.20 11.65 12.89
CA TRP A 54 10.70 10.69 13.87
C TRP A 54 12.21 10.40 13.71
N GLU A 55 12.88 11.12 12.79
CA GLU A 55 14.31 10.97 12.51
C GLU A 55 14.70 9.53 12.15
N LYS A 56 13.86 8.89 11.32
CA LYS A 56 14.06 7.48 10.91
C LYS A 56 14.05 7.34 9.39
N LEU A 57 14.95 8.07 8.74
CA LEU A 57 15.07 8.07 7.27
C LEU A 57 15.87 6.90 6.72
N ASP A 58 16.58 6.18 7.56
CA ASP A 58 17.47 5.09 7.12
C ASP A 58 16.74 3.74 7.05
N GLY A 59 17.33 2.81 6.32
CA GLY A 59 16.89 1.43 6.27
C GLY A 59 15.68 1.22 5.37
N ARG A 60 14.78 0.37 5.81
CA ARG A 60 13.58 0.06 5.04
C ARG A 60 12.68 1.28 4.97
N GLN A 61 12.21 1.59 3.75
CA GLN A 61 11.40 2.78 3.50
C GLN A 61 9.91 2.50 3.57
N GLY A 62 9.53 1.27 3.35
CA GLY A 62 8.14 0.85 3.39
C GLY A 62 8.01 -0.61 3.06
N TYR A 63 6.77 -1.05 2.91
CA TYR A 63 6.45 -2.44 2.59
C TYR A 63 5.38 -2.48 1.51
N HIS A 64 5.51 -3.43 0.62
CA HIS A 64 4.55 -3.68 -0.44
C HIS A 64 3.89 -5.03 -0.17
N TYR A 65 2.61 -5.00 0.15
CA TYR A 65 1.81 -6.18 0.44
C TYR A 65 0.90 -6.46 -0.75
N VAL A 66 0.92 -7.66 -1.24
CA VAL A 66 0.13 -8.06 -2.43
C VAL A 66 -0.84 -9.16 -2.04
N ILE A 67 -2.09 -8.99 -2.43
CA ILE A 67 -3.13 -10.00 -2.24
C ILE A 67 -3.65 -10.36 -3.62
N SER A 68 -3.43 -11.63 -4.02
CA SER A 68 -3.87 -12.12 -5.33
C SER A 68 -5.19 -12.88 -5.17
N PHE A 69 -6.18 -12.49 -5.95
CA PHE A 69 -7.49 -13.15 -5.96
C PHE A 69 -7.55 -14.16 -7.11
N LYS A 70 -8.23 -15.28 -6.88
CA LYS A 70 -8.47 -16.26 -7.94
C LYS A 70 -9.48 -15.68 -8.94
N PRO A 71 -9.39 -16.09 -10.22
CA PRO A 71 -10.39 -15.66 -11.21
C PRO A 71 -11.80 -15.97 -10.72
N GLY A 72 -12.68 -14.98 -10.77
CA GLY A 72 -14.07 -15.13 -10.35
C GLY A 72 -14.32 -15.14 -8.85
N GLU A 73 -13.26 -15.04 -8.03
CA GLU A 73 -13.37 -15.06 -6.57
C GLU A 73 -14.03 -13.77 -6.04
N ALA A 74 -13.74 -12.63 -6.66
CA ALA A 74 -14.27 -11.35 -6.22
C ALA A 74 -14.44 -10.40 -7.39
N SER A 75 -15.43 -9.52 -7.30
CA SER A 75 -15.56 -8.38 -8.22
C SER A 75 -14.57 -7.30 -7.79
N GLU A 76 -14.34 -6.31 -8.67
CA GLU A 76 -13.50 -5.17 -8.34
C GLU A 76 -13.99 -4.44 -7.09
N GLU A 77 -15.31 -4.25 -6.98
CA GLU A 77 -15.91 -3.58 -5.84
C GLU A 77 -15.69 -4.35 -4.55
N THR A 78 -15.88 -5.67 -4.59
CA THR A 78 -15.65 -6.52 -3.43
C THR A 78 -14.19 -6.54 -3.04
N ALA A 79 -13.29 -6.67 -4.02
CA ALA A 79 -11.85 -6.64 -3.76
C ALA A 79 -11.44 -5.31 -3.12
N TYR A 80 -11.95 -4.19 -3.64
CA TYR A 80 -11.69 -2.87 -3.07
C TYR A 80 -12.12 -2.81 -1.60
N GLN A 81 -13.33 -3.26 -1.29
CA GLN A 81 -13.84 -3.25 0.08
C GLN A 81 -13.04 -4.15 1.02
N VAL A 82 -12.66 -5.34 0.55
CA VAL A 82 -11.86 -6.26 1.34
C VAL A 82 -10.52 -5.63 1.70
N ILE A 83 -9.83 -5.03 0.72
CA ILE A 83 -8.52 -4.41 0.95
C ILE A 83 -8.67 -3.18 1.85
N LYS A 84 -9.70 -2.37 1.63
CA LYS A 84 -9.96 -1.19 2.45
C LYS A 84 -10.15 -1.58 3.92
N GLU A 85 -10.99 -2.57 4.19
CA GLU A 85 -11.25 -3.05 5.56
C GLU A 85 -10.00 -3.66 6.19
N PHE A 86 -9.23 -4.41 5.40
CA PHE A 86 -7.96 -4.95 5.86
C PHE A 86 -7.03 -3.83 6.32
N CYS A 87 -6.88 -2.79 5.51
CA CYS A 87 -6.02 -1.65 5.86
C CYS A 87 -6.51 -0.93 7.10
N GLU A 88 -7.81 -0.70 7.21
CA GLU A 88 -8.41 -0.02 8.37
C GLU A 88 -8.18 -0.80 9.66
N GLU A 89 -8.27 -2.13 9.58
CA GLU A 89 -8.09 -2.99 10.74
C GLU A 89 -6.63 -3.13 11.16
N TYR A 90 -5.72 -3.37 10.19
CA TYR A 90 -4.34 -3.71 10.50
C TYR A 90 -3.37 -2.53 10.49
N LEU A 91 -3.65 -1.49 9.74
CA LEU A 91 -2.81 -0.30 9.67
C LEU A 91 -3.45 0.89 10.37
N GLY A 92 -4.76 1.06 10.17
CA GLY A 92 -5.55 2.09 10.82
C GLY A 92 -4.98 3.49 10.63
N ASP A 93 -4.88 4.24 11.72
CA ASP A 93 -4.27 5.57 11.73
C ASP A 93 -2.79 5.53 12.11
N ASP A 94 -2.25 4.35 12.42
CA ASP A 94 -0.87 4.22 12.88
C ASP A 94 0.15 4.30 11.76
N PHE A 95 -0.22 3.90 10.54
CA PHE A 95 0.70 3.91 9.40
C PHE A 95 0.12 4.68 8.24
N ASP A 96 1.00 5.43 7.55
CA ASP A 96 0.64 6.02 6.26
C ASP A 96 0.55 4.90 5.25
N TYR A 97 -0.54 4.83 4.50
CA TYR A 97 -0.69 3.78 3.49
C TYR A 97 -1.51 4.24 2.30
N VAL A 98 -1.31 3.55 1.19
CA VAL A 98 -2.15 3.63 0.01
C VAL A 98 -2.38 2.21 -0.48
N PHE A 99 -3.56 1.97 -1.03
CA PHE A 99 -3.86 0.68 -1.63
C PHE A 99 -4.50 0.87 -2.99
N SER A 100 -4.43 -0.16 -3.81
CA SER A 100 -5.06 -0.15 -5.12
C SER A 100 -5.48 -1.55 -5.52
N ILE A 101 -6.41 -1.62 -6.48
CA ILE A 101 -6.80 -2.86 -7.12
C ILE A 101 -6.36 -2.79 -8.57
N HIS A 102 -5.55 -3.76 -8.99
CA HIS A 102 -5.16 -3.92 -10.39
C HIS A 102 -5.98 -5.06 -10.98
N ASN A 103 -6.75 -4.76 -11.99
CA ASN A 103 -7.54 -5.75 -12.69
C ASN A 103 -7.08 -5.83 -14.14
N ASP A 104 -5.80 -6.12 -14.32
CA ASP A 104 -5.25 -6.37 -15.63
C ASP A 104 -5.04 -7.88 -15.77
N GLN A 105 -5.29 -8.40 -16.97
CA GLN A 105 -5.14 -9.82 -17.28
C GLN A 105 -6.18 -10.71 -16.56
N LYS A 106 -5.79 -11.95 -16.25
CA LYS A 106 -6.70 -12.97 -15.74
C LYS A 106 -6.88 -12.94 -14.23
N HIS A 107 -6.01 -12.23 -13.53
CA HIS A 107 -6.00 -12.23 -12.07
C HIS A 107 -6.14 -10.82 -11.55
N MET A 108 -6.92 -10.68 -10.52
CA MET A 108 -7.08 -9.42 -9.82
C MET A 108 -6.13 -9.40 -8.63
N HIS A 109 -5.39 -8.29 -8.47
CA HIS A 109 -4.43 -8.13 -7.39
C HIS A 109 -4.76 -6.87 -6.57
N GLY A 110 -4.78 -7.02 -5.25
CA GLY A 110 -4.76 -5.89 -4.34
C GLY A 110 -3.33 -5.58 -3.96
N HIS A 111 -2.96 -4.31 -4.01
CA HIS A 111 -1.62 -3.84 -3.64
C HIS A 111 -1.75 -2.83 -2.50
N ILE A 112 -0.94 -3.00 -1.47
CA ILE A 112 -0.87 -2.07 -0.35
C ILE A 112 0.59 -1.66 -0.20
N VAL A 113 0.87 -0.36 -0.21
CA VAL A 113 2.19 0.15 0.18
C VAL A 113 1.99 0.95 1.45
N PHE A 114 2.72 0.60 2.50
CA PHE A 114 2.64 1.33 3.76
C PHE A 114 4.02 1.71 4.26
N ASN A 115 4.05 2.77 5.06
CA ASN A 115 5.28 3.33 5.58
C ASN A 115 5.96 2.38 6.55
N SER A 116 7.28 2.46 6.64
CA SER A 116 8.05 1.66 7.57
C SER A 116 7.97 2.16 9.01
N VAL A 117 7.54 3.40 9.21
CA VAL A 117 7.51 4.05 10.52
C VAL A 117 6.06 4.28 10.95
N ASN A 118 5.73 3.84 12.17
CA ASN A 118 4.45 4.13 12.80
C ASN A 118 4.40 5.61 13.13
N ARG A 119 3.44 6.33 12.56
CA ARG A 119 3.38 7.80 12.71
C ARG A 119 2.97 8.25 14.11
N MET A 120 2.35 7.38 14.88
CA MET A 120 1.89 7.67 16.24
C MET A 120 2.95 7.38 17.30
N SER A 121 3.76 6.34 17.10
CA SER A 121 4.76 5.89 18.08
C SER A 121 6.19 6.12 17.63
N GLY A 122 6.42 6.28 16.33
CA GLY A 122 7.76 6.38 15.76
C GLY A 122 8.49 5.06 15.65
N TYR A 123 7.90 3.96 16.08
CA TYR A 123 8.55 2.65 15.95
C TYR A 123 8.48 2.16 14.51
N LYS A 124 9.53 1.44 14.10
CA LYS A 124 9.53 0.81 12.78
C LYS A 124 8.70 -0.46 12.81
N TYR A 125 7.98 -0.70 11.71
CA TYR A 125 7.23 -1.94 11.52
C TYR A 125 8.18 -3.13 11.60
N ARG A 126 7.81 -4.13 12.38
CA ARG A 126 8.59 -5.36 12.49
C ARG A 126 8.10 -6.39 11.51
N TYR A 127 8.98 -6.72 10.58
CA TYR A 127 8.72 -7.81 9.64
C TYR A 127 9.78 -8.88 9.88
N GLU A 128 9.34 -10.06 10.27
CA GLU A 128 10.20 -11.21 10.50
C GLU A 128 9.88 -12.28 9.46
N ASN A 129 10.92 -12.86 8.89
CA ASN A 129 10.77 -13.94 7.93
C ASN A 129 10.44 -15.25 8.65
#